data_1ebc01ab8a3f1c71ee311c3c96b876db
#
_entry.id   1ebc01ab8a3f1c71ee311c3c96b876db
#
_cell.length_a   1.000
_cell.length_b   1.000
_cell.length_c   1.000
_cell.angle_alpha   90.00
_cell.angle_beta   90.00
_cell.angle_gamma   90.00
#
_symmetry.space_group_name_H-M   'P 1'
#
loop_
_entity.id
_entity.type
_entity.pdbx_description
1 polymer ?
#
loop_
_entity_poly.entity_id
_entity_poly.type
_entity_poly.pdbx_seq_one_letter_code
_entity_poly.pdbx_strand_id
1 'polypeptide(L)'
;QAKFNGSCLIAGQGADNELNFNGKFLSILARVKANHITGYTPILTKAGNDQSLAYNVAFNPQGKDIYLEILLGSDDIAGAHLLKYKMPKEELTLWHDIIFRFNGEISELYVDGQLRDDEITVGDIRDWNRRPLMIGGQYRDGEGYSDSFNASPEFVFDGLIDHIGLWDRYLSDKEIMQLSGVQNLKDGRPEYYTEAYRPQFHFSAKKNWLNDPNGLVYYDGVYHMFFQYMPPHRPGAYKDWGHAISRDLIHWEQIPNHITPHKVWAGCWSGSAVVDEHNVTGFQNGDEKPIIAFITNGGHPNDGLGPMCTQCIAYSTDAGKTFTYYDKNPVIRNIHNANRDPKVVWDANSKQWIMSLYMDKECEFGLFASNNLKDWRQLSTLTLDGVTECPRFLPVPADGDNNNIKWLFFGANGKYKIGSFDGTHFQPETEILEGDFGKNFYAAMTWSNVPDGRCLHLAWMPTRRYPD
;
A
#
# COMPACT_ATOMS: atom_id res chain seq x y z
N GLN A 1 -2.10 39.60 8.39
CA GLN A 1 -3.12 38.80 9.08
C GLN A 1 -4.46 38.96 8.39
N ALA A 2 -5.04 37.89 7.87
CA ALA A 2 -6.35 37.87 7.24
C ALA A 2 -7.37 37.17 8.13
N LYS A 3 -8.59 37.73 8.23
CA LYS A 3 -9.71 37.13 8.95
C LYS A 3 -10.65 36.47 7.95
N PHE A 4 -10.94 35.21 8.21
CA PHE A 4 -11.84 34.39 7.41
C PHE A 4 -13.13 34.14 8.22
N ASN A 5 -14.27 34.40 7.62
CA ASN A 5 -15.59 34.25 8.22
C ASN A 5 -16.63 33.86 7.16
N GLY A 6 -16.40 32.73 6.51
CA GLY A 6 -17.25 32.24 5.42
C GLY A 6 -16.83 32.72 4.02
N SER A 7 -15.62 33.19 3.85
CA SER A 7 -15.01 33.54 2.56
C SER A 7 -13.67 32.85 2.39
N CYS A 8 -13.19 32.72 1.16
CA CYS A 8 -11.86 32.20 0.85
C CYS A 8 -11.13 33.14 -0.11
N LEU A 9 -9.80 32.95 -0.20
CA LEU A 9 -8.96 33.58 -1.21
C LEU A 9 -8.62 32.57 -2.29
N ILE A 10 -8.63 33.01 -3.53
CA ILE A 10 -8.17 32.24 -4.69
C ILE A 10 -6.84 32.83 -5.12
N ALA A 11 -5.79 32.01 -5.10
CA ALA A 11 -4.45 32.39 -5.50
C ALA A 11 -4.00 31.51 -6.66
N GLY A 12 -3.61 32.15 -7.77
CA GLY A 12 -3.05 31.47 -8.93
C GLY A 12 -4.06 30.57 -9.68
N GLN A 13 -4.26 30.84 -10.94
CA GLN A 13 -5.13 30.09 -11.84
C GLN A 13 -4.41 29.77 -13.14
N GLY A 14 -4.71 28.60 -13.72
CA GLY A 14 -4.22 28.19 -15.04
C GLY A 14 -2.95 27.33 -15.03
N ALA A 15 -2.63 26.80 -16.20
CA ALA A 15 -1.57 25.82 -16.39
C ALA A 15 -0.14 26.38 -16.18
N ASP A 16 0.06 27.67 -16.37
CA ASP A 16 1.38 28.33 -16.29
C ASP A 16 1.60 29.06 -14.97
N ASN A 17 0.96 28.60 -13.90
CA ASN A 17 1.02 29.25 -12.60
C ASN A 17 2.25 28.79 -11.80
N GLU A 18 3.01 29.77 -11.26
CA GLU A 18 4.16 29.51 -10.37
C GLU A 18 3.81 28.74 -9.09
N LEU A 19 2.51 28.62 -8.75
CA LEU A 19 2.02 27.83 -7.62
C LEU A 19 1.67 26.36 -7.99
N ASN A 20 2.04 25.93 -9.20
CA ASN A 20 1.95 24.57 -9.65
C ASN A 20 3.24 23.83 -9.30
N PHE A 21 3.22 23.02 -8.26
CA PHE A 21 4.33 22.19 -7.85
C PHE A 21 4.15 20.79 -8.48
N ASN A 22 5.08 20.40 -9.34
CA ASN A 22 5.08 19.11 -10.05
C ASN A 22 6.47 18.49 -9.93
N GLY A 23 6.73 17.82 -8.88
CA GLY A 23 8.05 17.22 -8.65
C GLY A 23 8.12 16.52 -7.32
N LYS A 24 9.34 16.21 -6.93
CA LYS A 24 9.62 15.43 -5.71
C LYS A 24 9.73 16.27 -4.44
N PHE A 25 9.50 17.57 -4.53
CA PHE A 25 9.72 18.43 -3.36
C PHE A 25 8.53 19.37 -3.16
N LEU A 26 8.08 19.46 -1.93
CA LEU A 26 7.10 20.44 -1.49
C LEU A 26 7.30 20.73 -0.01
N SER A 27 7.27 22.01 0.35
CA SER A 27 7.09 22.38 1.74
C SER A 27 5.99 23.43 1.85
N ILE A 28 5.19 23.31 2.89
CA ILE A 28 4.05 24.19 3.19
C ILE A 28 4.22 24.70 4.62
N LEU A 29 4.02 25.99 4.82
CA LEU A 29 3.81 26.60 6.13
C LEU A 29 2.42 27.22 6.15
N ALA A 30 1.68 26.99 7.24
CA ALA A 30 0.45 27.71 7.55
C ALA A 30 0.46 28.13 9.03
N ARG A 31 0.48 29.44 9.29
CA ARG A 31 0.28 29.97 10.64
C ARG A 31 -1.18 30.38 10.81
N VAL A 32 -1.91 29.63 11.64
CA VAL A 32 -3.35 29.73 11.72
C VAL A 32 -3.87 29.74 13.17
N LYS A 33 -5.04 30.33 13.34
CA LYS A 33 -5.84 30.27 14.59
C LYS A 33 -7.31 30.09 14.21
N ALA A 34 -7.87 28.93 14.51
CA ALA A 34 -9.30 28.70 14.28
C ALA A 34 -10.14 29.32 15.38
N ASN A 35 -11.34 29.81 15.03
CA ASN A 35 -12.34 30.23 16.00
C ASN A 35 -13.26 29.05 16.36
N HIS A 36 -13.79 28.39 15.34
CA HIS A 36 -14.69 27.26 15.49
C HIS A 36 -14.40 26.21 14.43
N ILE A 37 -14.43 24.94 14.84
CA ILE A 37 -14.26 23.78 13.95
C ILE A 37 -15.46 22.87 14.18
N THR A 38 -16.50 23.02 13.38
CA THR A 38 -17.75 22.25 13.49
C THR A 38 -17.92 21.22 12.37
N GLY A 39 -17.13 21.33 11.31
CA GLY A 39 -17.11 20.47 10.16
C GLY A 39 -15.73 20.47 9.51
N TYR A 40 -15.63 19.86 8.33
CA TYR A 40 -14.41 19.93 7.55
C TYR A 40 -14.02 21.38 7.28
N THR A 41 -12.81 21.76 7.66
CA THR A 41 -12.36 23.16 7.72
C THR A 41 -11.01 23.30 7.00
N PRO A 42 -11.02 23.61 5.68
CA PRO A 42 -9.80 23.71 4.88
C PRO A 42 -9.03 24.99 5.19
N ILE A 43 -7.73 24.87 5.32
CA ILE A 43 -6.78 25.96 5.52
C ILE A 43 -6.16 26.34 4.18
N LEU A 44 -5.66 25.35 3.44
CA LEU A 44 -4.99 25.49 2.16
C LEU A 44 -5.36 24.31 1.27
N THR A 45 -5.83 24.57 0.04
CA THR A 45 -6.30 23.49 -0.83
C THR A 45 -5.91 23.73 -2.27
N LYS A 46 -5.24 22.74 -2.87
CA LYS A 46 -5.10 22.62 -4.32
C LYS A 46 -5.65 21.26 -4.73
N ALA A 47 -6.96 21.17 -4.74
CA ALA A 47 -7.68 19.92 -4.91
C ALA A 47 -8.97 20.12 -5.71
N GLY A 48 -9.34 19.05 -6.43
CA GLY A 48 -10.71 18.80 -6.86
C GLY A 48 -11.32 17.67 -6.07
N ASN A 49 -11.94 16.72 -6.77
CA ASN A 49 -12.33 15.44 -6.19
C ASN A 49 -11.09 14.60 -5.84
N ASP A 50 -11.26 13.46 -5.21
CA ASP A 50 -10.17 12.53 -4.77
C ASP A 50 -9.18 12.18 -5.88
N GLN A 51 -9.57 12.39 -7.13
CA GLN A 51 -8.76 12.11 -8.31
C GLN A 51 -7.89 13.28 -8.77
N SER A 52 -8.18 14.49 -8.32
CA SER A 52 -7.50 15.72 -8.72
C SER A 52 -6.88 16.46 -7.54
N LEU A 53 -6.50 15.76 -6.50
CA LEU A 53 -5.82 16.31 -5.36
C LEU A 53 -4.31 16.42 -5.63
N ALA A 54 -3.76 17.62 -5.52
CA ALA A 54 -2.34 17.84 -5.40
C ALA A 54 -1.94 17.87 -3.93
N TYR A 55 -2.51 18.79 -3.14
CA TYR A 55 -2.32 18.83 -1.69
C TYR A 55 -3.49 19.56 -1.00
N ASN A 56 -3.66 19.22 0.27
CA ASN A 56 -4.68 19.83 1.12
C ASN A 56 -4.20 19.86 2.58
N VAL A 57 -4.48 20.94 3.27
CA VAL A 57 -4.27 21.13 4.71
C VAL A 57 -5.60 21.55 5.32
N ALA A 58 -6.14 20.75 6.23
CA ALA A 58 -7.46 21.00 6.81
C ALA A 58 -7.59 20.48 8.25
N PHE A 59 -8.52 21.05 9.01
CA PHE A 59 -9.06 20.40 10.19
C PHE A 59 -10.26 19.52 9.81
N ASN A 60 -10.30 18.31 10.35
CA ASN A 60 -11.35 17.33 10.05
C ASN A 60 -11.90 16.71 11.34
N PRO A 61 -13.12 17.07 11.76
CA PRO A 61 -13.79 16.42 12.90
C PRO A 61 -14.16 14.96 12.59
N GLN A 62 -13.80 14.06 13.49
CA GLN A 62 -14.17 12.64 13.42
C GLN A 62 -14.76 12.20 14.76
N GLY A 63 -16.07 12.06 14.81
CA GLY A 63 -16.78 11.82 16.06
C GLY A 63 -16.62 12.99 17.04
N LYS A 64 -16.00 12.74 18.18
CA LYS A 64 -15.73 13.77 19.22
C LYS A 64 -14.34 14.39 19.13
N ASP A 65 -13.51 13.91 18.24
CA ASP A 65 -12.11 14.33 18.08
C ASP A 65 -11.94 15.19 16.82
N ILE A 66 -10.99 16.10 16.84
CA ILE A 66 -10.62 16.94 15.69
C ILE A 66 -9.20 16.62 15.29
N TYR A 67 -9.00 16.41 14.02
CA TYR A 67 -7.69 16.12 13.45
C TYR A 67 -7.24 17.22 12.51
N LEU A 68 -5.97 17.57 12.60
CA LEU A 68 -5.28 18.24 11.52
C LEU A 68 -4.85 17.18 10.52
N GLU A 69 -5.24 17.36 9.28
CA GLU A 69 -4.95 16.44 8.19
C GLU A 69 -4.21 17.15 7.07
N ILE A 70 -3.19 16.48 6.53
CA ILE A 70 -2.51 16.89 5.31
C ILE A 70 -2.63 15.76 4.31
N LEU A 71 -3.20 16.05 3.18
CA LEU A 71 -3.31 15.15 2.04
C LEU A 71 -2.32 15.57 0.97
N LEU A 72 -1.55 14.63 0.44
CA LEU A 72 -0.66 14.82 -0.71
C LEU A 72 -0.99 13.79 -1.78
N GLY A 73 -1.41 14.24 -2.95
CA GLY A 73 -1.57 13.40 -4.13
C GLY A 73 -0.23 13.20 -4.81
N SER A 74 0.15 11.96 -5.07
CA SER A 74 1.33 11.61 -5.83
C SER A 74 0.95 10.71 -7.02
N ASP A 75 1.84 10.59 -7.99
CA ASP A 75 1.59 9.82 -9.21
C ASP A 75 1.75 8.32 -9.02
N ASP A 76 2.37 7.90 -7.91
CA ASP A 76 2.57 6.51 -7.53
C ASP A 76 1.33 5.84 -6.93
N ILE A 77 0.36 6.62 -6.42
CA ILE A 77 -0.84 6.07 -5.78
C ILE A 77 -2.15 6.61 -6.34
N ALA A 78 -3.18 5.77 -6.30
CA ALA A 78 -4.57 6.23 -6.46
C ALA A 78 -5.07 6.80 -5.14
N GLY A 79 -5.34 8.08 -5.07
CA GLY A 79 -5.78 8.75 -3.85
C GLY A 79 -4.75 9.73 -3.34
N ALA A 80 -4.54 9.81 -2.05
CA ALA A 80 -3.58 10.72 -1.44
C ALA A 80 -2.90 10.08 -0.24
N HIS A 81 -1.63 10.43 -0.01
CA HIS A 81 -0.98 10.20 1.26
C HIS A 81 -1.59 11.11 2.31
N LEU A 82 -1.76 10.60 3.52
CA LEU A 82 -2.33 11.38 4.61
C LEU A 82 -1.44 11.36 5.83
N LEU A 83 -1.09 12.54 6.27
CA LEU A 83 -0.56 12.81 7.60
C LEU A 83 -1.69 13.31 8.50
N LYS A 84 -1.69 12.84 9.74
CA LYS A 84 -2.80 13.09 10.66
C LYS A 84 -2.32 13.31 12.08
N TYR A 85 -2.75 14.42 12.67
CA TYR A 85 -2.47 14.74 14.06
C TYR A 85 -3.78 15.04 14.81
N LYS A 86 -4.03 14.34 15.92
CA LYS A 86 -5.16 14.62 16.79
C LYS A 86 -4.86 15.88 17.59
N MET A 87 -5.61 16.94 17.33
CA MET A 87 -5.45 18.21 18.02
C MET A 87 -6.06 18.13 19.44
N PRO A 88 -5.30 18.52 20.49
CA PRO A 88 -5.88 18.70 21.81
C PRO A 88 -6.98 19.75 21.79
N LYS A 89 -8.09 19.49 22.47
CA LYS A 89 -9.28 20.38 22.44
C LYS A 89 -8.98 21.77 22.97
N GLU A 90 -8.13 21.86 23.96
CA GLU A 90 -7.68 23.10 24.58
C GLU A 90 -6.79 23.95 23.66
N GLU A 91 -6.16 23.34 22.66
CA GLU A 91 -5.26 24.02 21.72
C GLU A 91 -5.97 24.50 20.46
N LEU A 92 -7.15 23.98 20.12
CA LEU A 92 -7.83 24.23 18.86
C LEU A 92 -8.01 25.71 18.48
N THR A 93 -8.12 26.60 19.48
CA THR A 93 -8.31 28.04 19.30
C THR A 93 -7.04 28.85 19.56
N LEU A 94 -5.91 28.21 19.67
CA LEU A 94 -4.61 28.86 19.76
C LEU A 94 -3.98 29.09 18.37
N TRP A 95 -2.91 29.86 18.33
CA TRP A 95 -2.08 29.97 17.16
C TRP A 95 -1.22 28.74 16.99
N HIS A 96 -1.17 28.20 15.77
CA HIS A 96 -0.32 27.08 15.38
C HIS A 96 0.50 27.39 14.15
N ASP A 97 1.77 27.00 14.19
CA ASP A 97 2.65 26.90 13.02
C ASP A 97 2.61 25.47 12.50
N ILE A 98 1.87 25.27 11.42
CA ILE A 98 1.71 23.98 10.75
C ILE A 98 2.73 23.95 9.60
N ILE A 99 3.66 23.01 9.64
CA ILE A 99 4.66 22.83 8.59
C ILE A 99 4.58 21.43 8.05
N PHE A 100 4.46 21.32 6.74
CA PHE A 100 4.55 20.06 5.99
C PHE A 100 5.77 20.12 5.11
N ARG A 101 6.49 19.01 4.96
CA ARG A 101 7.55 18.86 3.97
C ARG A 101 7.56 17.47 3.35
N PHE A 102 7.94 17.41 2.09
CA PHE A 102 8.00 16.20 1.26
C PHE A 102 9.23 16.24 0.37
N ASN A 103 9.93 15.09 0.20
CA ASN A 103 11.17 14.98 -0.57
C ASN A 103 11.15 13.87 -1.64
N GLY A 104 9.98 13.34 -1.99
CA GLY A 104 9.84 12.22 -2.94
C GLY A 104 9.99 10.84 -2.32
N GLU A 105 10.30 10.74 -1.03
CA GLU A 105 10.46 9.47 -0.30
C GLU A 105 9.68 9.47 1.02
N ILE A 106 9.65 10.60 1.70
CA ILE A 106 8.98 10.77 2.99
C ILE A 106 8.27 12.12 3.05
N SER A 107 7.12 12.14 3.66
CA SER A 107 6.40 13.33 4.08
C SER A 107 6.35 13.44 5.60
N GLU A 108 6.43 14.65 6.12
CA GLU A 108 6.47 14.94 7.54
C GLU A 108 5.57 16.12 7.90
N LEU A 109 4.84 15.98 9.00
CA LEU A 109 3.99 17.01 9.58
C LEU A 109 4.57 17.51 10.91
N TYR A 110 4.86 18.80 10.98
CA TYR A 110 5.22 19.49 12.20
C TYR A 110 4.10 20.44 12.63
N VAL A 111 3.85 20.50 13.94
CA VAL A 111 3.00 21.50 14.58
C VAL A 111 3.79 22.11 15.72
N ASP A 112 4.00 23.42 15.67
CA ASP A 112 4.74 24.20 16.66
C ASP A 112 6.16 23.65 16.95
N GLY A 113 6.86 23.27 15.87
CA GLY A 113 8.21 22.70 15.95
C GLY A 113 8.30 21.28 16.49
N GLN A 114 7.16 20.57 16.59
CA GLN A 114 7.12 19.16 16.98
C GLN A 114 6.68 18.31 15.79
N LEU A 115 7.47 17.29 15.44
CA LEU A 115 7.10 16.29 14.47
C LEU A 115 5.92 15.48 15.02
N ARG A 116 4.78 15.54 14.35
CA ARG A 116 3.53 14.93 14.82
C ARG A 116 3.17 13.66 14.06
N ASP A 117 3.52 13.61 12.80
CA ASP A 117 3.31 12.41 11.96
C ASP A 117 4.32 12.40 10.81
N ASP A 118 4.63 11.22 10.33
CA ASP A 118 5.43 10.97 9.15
C ASP A 118 4.83 9.82 8.33
N GLU A 119 4.98 9.91 7.03
CA GLU A 119 4.53 8.86 6.12
C GLU A 119 5.55 8.67 5.00
N ILE A 120 5.76 7.40 4.62
CA ILE A 120 6.52 7.09 3.43
C ILE A 120 5.65 7.45 2.24
N THR A 121 6.17 8.36 1.45
CA THR A 121 5.48 8.96 0.33
C THR A 121 6.43 8.94 -0.84
N VAL A 122 6.22 8.02 -1.76
CA VAL A 122 7.06 7.86 -2.95
C VAL A 122 6.39 8.52 -4.14
N GLY A 123 7.18 8.97 -5.11
CA GLY A 123 6.67 9.50 -6.38
C GLY A 123 6.72 11.02 -6.49
N ASP A 124 6.22 11.52 -7.60
CA ASP A 124 6.13 12.94 -7.89
C ASP A 124 4.75 13.47 -7.47
N ILE A 125 4.71 14.72 -7.04
CA ILE A 125 3.45 15.39 -6.71
C ILE A 125 2.56 15.39 -7.94
N ARG A 126 1.34 14.90 -7.77
CA ARG A 126 0.34 14.92 -8.83
C ARG A 126 -0.10 16.35 -9.08
N ASP A 127 0.38 16.94 -10.16
CA ASP A 127 -0.02 18.28 -10.54
C ASP A 127 -1.25 18.26 -11.46
N TRP A 128 -2.31 18.82 -10.93
CA TRP A 128 -3.50 19.12 -11.71
C TRP A 128 -3.55 20.63 -11.97
N ASN A 129 -2.76 21.07 -12.94
CA ASN A 129 -2.53 22.47 -13.32
C ASN A 129 -3.77 23.33 -13.57
N ARG A 130 -4.96 22.73 -13.57
CA ARG A 130 -6.23 23.44 -13.83
C ARG A 130 -6.93 23.92 -12.58
N ARG A 131 -6.48 23.52 -11.38
CA ARG A 131 -7.14 23.91 -10.13
C ARG A 131 -6.45 25.10 -9.50
N PRO A 132 -7.20 26.11 -9.06
CA PRO A 132 -6.62 27.22 -8.31
C PRO A 132 -6.15 26.74 -6.94
N LEU A 133 -5.15 27.42 -6.39
CA LEU A 133 -4.84 27.34 -4.98
C LEU A 133 -5.87 28.15 -4.21
N MET A 134 -6.51 27.54 -3.22
CA MET A 134 -7.47 28.20 -2.34
C MET A 134 -6.94 28.29 -0.92
N ILE A 135 -7.10 29.43 -0.29
CA ILE A 135 -6.77 29.69 1.10
C ILE A 135 -8.06 29.94 1.86
N GLY A 136 -8.27 29.16 2.91
CA GLY A 136 -9.47 29.24 3.76
C GLY A 136 -10.75 28.72 3.12
N GLY A 137 -10.67 27.88 2.09
CA GLY A 137 -11.85 27.31 1.46
C GLY A 137 -11.56 26.16 0.51
N GLN A 138 -12.63 25.43 0.18
CA GLN A 138 -12.64 24.35 -0.82
C GLN A 138 -13.98 24.28 -1.51
N TYR A 139 -13.98 24.01 -2.81
CA TYR A 139 -15.19 23.72 -3.57
C TYR A 139 -15.63 22.26 -3.40
N ARG A 140 -16.93 22.03 -3.52
CA ARG A 140 -17.50 20.69 -3.58
C ARG A 140 -17.07 19.95 -4.84
N ASP A 141 -16.96 18.64 -4.74
CA ASP A 141 -16.69 17.77 -5.87
C ASP A 141 -17.76 17.92 -6.98
N GLY A 142 -17.28 18.04 -8.21
CA GLY A 142 -18.10 18.05 -9.43
C GLY A 142 -18.48 19.43 -9.97
N GLU A 143 -18.41 20.50 -9.19
CA GLU A 143 -18.85 21.85 -9.63
C GLU A 143 -17.72 22.76 -10.15
N GLY A 144 -16.46 22.37 -10.01
CA GLY A 144 -15.30 23.23 -10.25
C GLY A 144 -14.68 23.15 -11.66
N TYR A 145 -15.33 22.56 -12.66
CA TYR A 145 -14.79 22.46 -14.03
C TYR A 145 -15.28 23.54 -14.98
N SER A 146 -16.19 24.43 -14.58
CA SER A 146 -16.52 25.55 -15.43
C SER A 146 -15.47 26.66 -15.26
N ASP A 147 -15.02 27.26 -16.37
CA ASP A 147 -14.14 28.42 -16.39
C ASP A 147 -14.78 29.67 -15.71
N SER A 148 -15.97 29.51 -15.16
CA SER A 148 -16.69 30.53 -14.41
C SER A 148 -16.65 30.22 -12.91
N PHE A 149 -15.70 30.82 -12.22
CA PHE A 149 -15.51 30.73 -10.74
C PHE A 149 -16.60 31.53 -9.96
N ASN A 150 -17.84 31.33 -10.28
CA ASN A 150 -18.96 31.97 -9.60
C ASN A 150 -19.61 31.14 -8.50
N ALA A 151 -19.11 29.92 -8.27
CA ALA A 151 -19.60 29.06 -7.18
C ALA A 151 -19.02 29.50 -5.83
N SER A 152 -19.86 29.59 -4.82
CA SER A 152 -19.41 29.79 -3.44
C SER A 152 -18.73 28.53 -2.93
N PRO A 153 -17.62 28.64 -2.17
CA PRO A 153 -16.99 27.46 -1.56
C PRO A 153 -17.97 26.78 -0.59
N GLU A 154 -18.01 25.46 -0.60
CA GLU A 154 -18.86 24.70 0.31
C GLU A 154 -18.25 24.63 1.72
N PHE A 155 -16.93 24.47 1.79
CA PHE A 155 -16.19 24.41 3.02
C PHE A 155 -15.34 25.66 3.19
N VAL A 156 -15.42 26.28 4.35
CA VAL A 156 -14.73 27.52 4.66
C VAL A 156 -14.07 27.50 6.02
N PHE A 157 -12.94 28.16 6.13
CA PHE A 157 -12.23 28.37 7.38
C PHE A 157 -12.85 29.53 8.17
N ASP A 158 -13.10 29.31 9.45
CA ASP A 158 -13.46 30.37 10.39
C ASP A 158 -12.31 30.62 11.36
N GLY A 159 -11.61 31.74 11.19
CA GLY A 159 -10.44 32.04 12.00
C GLY A 159 -9.54 33.10 11.40
N LEU A 160 -8.29 33.07 11.82
CA LEU A 160 -7.22 33.95 11.37
C LEU A 160 -6.12 33.15 10.70
N ILE A 161 -5.65 33.60 9.56
CA ILE A 161 -4.46 33.10 8.87
C ILE A 161 -3.46 34.24 8.80
N ASP A 162 -2.26 34.04 9.32
CA ASP A 162 -1.22 35.07 9.38
C ASP A 162 -0.21 34.89 8.25
N HIS A 163 0.31 33.67 8.09
CA HIS A 163 1.27 33.33 7.06
C HIS A 163 0.89 32.06 6.32
N ILE A 164 1.06 32.08 4.99
CA ILE A 164 1.14 30.89 4.13
C ILE A 164 2.44 30.96 3.37
N GLY A 165 3.23 29.92 3.45
CA GLY A 165 4.47 29.73 2.68
C GLY A 165 4.41 28.44 1.87
N LEU A 166 4.90 28.48 0.65
CA LEU A 166 5.00 27.35 -0.25
C LEU A 166 6.39 27.36 -0.90
N TRP A 167 7.04 26.21 -0.91
CA TRP A 167 8.38 26.04 -1.50
C TRP A 167 8.42 24.75 -2.33
N ASP A 168 9.06 24.81 -3.47
CA ASP A 168 9.39 23.68 -4.35
C ASP A 168 10.65 22.91 -3.91
N ARG A 169 10.90 22.90 -2.61
CA ARG A 169 12.04 22.24 -1.99
C ARG A 169 11.70 21.71 -0.61
N TYR A 170 12.50 20.77 -0.14
CA TYR A 170 12.41 20.24 1.21
C TYR A 170 13.06 21.22 2.18
N LEU A 171 12.33 21.73 3.15
CA LEU A 171 12.85 22.62 4.19
C LEU A 171 13.79 21.85 5.13
N SER A 172 14.91 22.42 5.46
CA SER A 172 15.83 21.89 6.48
C SER A 172 15.25 22.03 7.89
N ASP A 173 15.75 21.23 8.83
CA ASP A 173 15.36 21.32 10.24
C ASP A 173 15.62 22.71 10.82
N LYS A 174 16.73 23.35 10.40
CA LYS A 174 17.06 24.72 10.82
C LYS A 174 16.00 25.73 10.36
N GLU A 175 15.47 25.57 9.15
CA GLU A 175 14.41 26.44 8.63
C GLU A 175 13.09 26.19 9.36
N ILE A 176 12.75 24.93 9.65
CA ILE A 176 11.56 24.59 10.46
C ILE A 176 11.68 25.23 11.85
N MET A 177 12.84 25.11 12.51
CA MET A 177 13.07 25.76 13.80
C MET A 177 12.86 27.27 13.73
N GLN A 178 13.41 27.92 12.71
CA GLN A 178 13.26 29.37 12.52
C GLN A 178 11.79 29.77 12.26
N LEU A 179 11.09 29.03 11.41
CA LEU A 179 9.69 29.30 11.07
C LEU A 179 8.74 29.08 12.24
N SER A 180 9.01 28.06 13.06
CA SER A 180 8.23 27.77 14.27
C SER A 180 8.68 28.53 15.51
N GLY A 181 9.76 29.31 15.42
CA GLY A 181 10.28 30.07 16.54
C GLY A 181 10.84 29.24 17.70
N VAL A 182 11.28 28.00 17.43
CA VAL A 182 11.80 27.07 18.45
C VAL A 182 13.32 26.91 18.33
N GLN A 183 13.96 26.57 19.44
CA GLN A 183 15.42 26.34 19.45
C GLN A 183 15.81 24.93 19.03
N ASN A 184 14.92 23.96 19.25
CA ASN A 184 15.11 22.56 18.89
C ASN A 184 13.78 21.98 18.40
N LEU A 185 13.83 21.11 17.38
CA LEU A 185 12.70 20.27 17.01
C LEU A 185 12.53 19.16 18.04
N LYS A 186 11.30 18.77 18.26
CA LYS A 186 10.95 17.64 19.14
C LYS A 186 10.28 16.56 18.35
N ASP A 187 10.53 15.32 18.70
CA ASP A 187 9.72 14.19 18.26
C ASP A 187 8.49 14.09 19.16
N GLY A 188 7.34 14.34 18.60
CA GLY A 188 6.03 14.25 19.25
C GLY A 188 5.13 13.21 18.59
N ARG A 189 5.73 12.34 17.75
CA ARG A 189 4.98 11.23 17.14
C ARG A 189 4.52 10.23 18.20
N PRO A 190 3.40 9.53 17.97
CA PRO A 190 3.05 8.40 18.80
C PRO A 190 4.20 7.39 18.86
N GLU A 191 4.49 6.87 20.04
CA GLU A 191 5.41 5.75 20.19
C GLU A 191 4.70 4.47 19.74
N TYR A 192 5.16 3.92 18.61
CA TYR A 192 4.60 2.69 18.05
C TYR A 192 5.16 1.47 18.75
N TYR A 193 4.43 0.35 18.70
CA TYR A 193 4.73 -0.94 19.33
C TYR A 193 4.65 -0.93 20.86
N THR A 194 4.13 0.13 21.47
CA THR A 194 3.89 0.26 22.91
C THR A 194 2.42 0.26 23.26
N GLU A 195 1.54 0.17 22.28
CA GLU A 195 0.09 0.17 22.45
C GLU A 195 -0.36 -1.03 23.30
N ALA A 196 -1.35 -0.84 24.18
CA ALA A 196 -1.79 -1.83 25.18
C ALA A 196 -2.18 -3.20 24.59
N TYR A 197 -2.64 -3.24 23.35
CA TYR A 197 -3.07 -4.47 22.66
C TYR A 197 -2.12 -4.88 21.54
N ARG A 198 -0.94 -4.28 21.44
CA ARG A 198 0.07 -4.67 20.46
C ARG A 198 0.54 -6.10 20.69
N PRO A 199 0.48 -6.99 19.67
CA PRO A 199 1.03 -8.33 19.80
C PRO A 199 2.52 -8.30 20.13
N GLN A 200 2.96 -9.16 21.07
CA GLN A 200 4.37 -9.22 21.49
C GLN A 200 5.20 -10.25 20.73
N PHE A 201 4.55 -11.25 20.15
CA PHE A 201 5.23 -12.36 19.44
C PHE A 201 4.96 -12.37 17.95
N HIS A 202 3.84 -11.74 17.53
CA HIS A 202 3.44 -11.75 16.13
C HIS A 202 3.83 -10.43 15.47
N PHE A 203 4.28 -10.52 14.23
CA PHE A 203 4.44 -9.31 13.44
C PHE A 203 3.11 -8.56 13.33
N SER A 204 3.18 -7.26 13.45
CA SER A 204 2.06 -6.35 13.18
C SER A 204 2.60 -5.10 12.50
N ALA A 205 1.84 -4.52 11.57
CA ALA A 205 2.25 -3.27 10.93
C ALA A 205 2.46 -2.14 11.95
N LYS A 206 3.40 -1.26 11.68
CA LYS A 206 3.70 -0.09 12.52
C LYS A 206 2.44 0.71 12.82
N LYS A 207 1.62 0.95 11.80
CA LYS A 207 0.30 1.58 11.89
C LYS A 207 -0.62 1.02 10.80
N ASN A 208 -1.92 1.22 10.94
CA ASN A 208 -2.97 0.88 9.97
C ASN A 208 -3.21 -0.64 9.78
N TRP A 209 -4.04 -0.97 8.80
CA TRP A 209 -4.51 -2.32 8.55
C TRP A 209 -3.48 -3.17 7.81
N LEU A 210 -3.33 -4.40 8.24
CA LEU A 210 -2.68 -5.48 7.49
C LEU A 210 -3.60 -6.71 7.42
N ASN A 211 -3.44 -7.52 6.36
CA ASN A 211 -4.07 -8.84 6.27
C ASN A 211 -3.11 -9.87 5.64
N ASP A 212 -3.38 -10.41 4.47
CA ASP A 212 -2.66 -11.55 3.91
C ASP A 212 -1.15 -11.35 3.81
N PRO A 213 -0.34 -12.31 4.23
CA PRO A 213 1.07 -12.33 3.86
C PRO A 213 1.22 -12.54 2.34
N ASN A 214 2.13 -11.80 1.72
CA ASN A 214 2.38 -11.80 0.29
C ASN A 214 3.88 -11.91 0.00
N GLY A 215 4.22 -12.33 -1.20
CA GLY A 215 5.56 -12.19 -1.73
C GLY A 215 6.67 -12.73 -0.84
N LEU A 216 6.40 -13.76 -0.01
CA LEU A 216 7.38 -14.31 0.92
C LEU A 216 8.55 -14.94 0.17
N VAL A 217 9.73 -14.34 0.28
CA VAL A 217 10.93 -14.78 -0.43
C VAL A 217 12.19 -14.58 0.43
N TYR A 218 13.11 -15.53 0.37
CA TYR A 218 14.45 -15.38 0.95
C TYR A 218 15.44 -15.00 -0.15
N TYR A 219 16.24 -13.99 0.12
CA TYR A 219 17.31 -13.56 -0.77
C TYR A 219 18.49 -12.99 0.02
N ASP A 220 19.69 -13.41 -0.28
CA ASP A 220 20.97 -12.92 0.25
C ASP A 220 20.98 -12.68 1.79
N GLY A 221 20.59 -13.70 2.56
CA GLY A 221 20.59 -13.63 4.02
C GLY A 221 19.40 -12.90 4.64
N VAL A 222 18.40 -12.50 3.82
CA VAL A 222 17.24 -11.74 4.26
C VAL A 222 15.95 -12.47 3.89
N TYR A 223 15.07 -12.63 4.86
CA TYR A 223 13.68 -13.00 4.65
C TYR A 223 12.86 -11.75 4.37
N HIS A 224 12.32 -11.65 3.18
CA HIS A 224 11.36 -10.62 2.80
C HIS A 224 9.96 -11.12 3.07
N MET A 225 9.16 -10.30 3.70
CA MET A 225 7.74 -10.50 3.91
C MET A 225 7.00 -9.27 3.40
N PHE A 226 6.28 -9.45 2.32
CA PHE A 226 5.27 -8.48 1.95
C PHE A 226 3.95 -8.87 2.58
N PHE A 227 3.03 -7.92 2.69
CA PHE A 227 1.71 -8.16 3.26
C PHE A 227 0.71 -7.18 2.67
N GLN A 228 -0.54 -7.60 2.59
CA GLN A 228 -1.61 -6.68 2.26
C GLN A 228 -1.63 -5.55 3.28
N TYR A 229 -1.42 -4.35 2.82
CA TYR A 229 -1.31 -3.16 3.64
C TYR A 229 -2.29 -2.10 3.15
N MET A 230 -3.04 -1.52 4.07
CA MET A 230 -3.87 -0.36 3.75
C MET A 230 -3.18 0.86 4.34
N PRO A 231 -2.51 1.67 3.50
CA PRO A 231 -1.97 2.95 3.95
C PRO A 231 -3.09 3.82 4.53
N PRO A 232 -2.78 4.83 5.36
CA PRO A 232 -3.79 5.71 5.89
C PRO A 232 -4.62 6.30 4.75
N HIS A 233 -5.94 6.18 4.90
CA HIS A 233 -6.96 6.88 4.13
C HIS A 233 -7.04 6.63 2.62
N ARG A 234 -6.85 5.39 2.22
CA ARG A 234 -7.46 4.97 0.97
C ARG A 234 -8.92 4.59 1.24
N PRO A 235 -9.89 5.37 0.77
CA PRO A 235 -11.28 4.94 0.83
C PRO A 235 -11.44 3.68 -0.01
N GLY A 236 -12.10 2.66 0.56
CA GLY A 236 -12.36 1.42 -0.14
C GLY A 236 -11.19 0.43 -0.11
N ALA A 237 -11.25 -0.58 -0.93
CA ALA A 237 -10.39 -1.77 -0.89
C ALA A 237 -9.01 -1.62 -1.56
N TYR A 238 -8.52 -0.42 -1.78
CA TYR A 238 -7.20 -0.20 -2.40
C TYR A 238 -6.10 -0.56 -1.41
N LYS A 239 -5.31 -1.56 -1.75
CA LYS A 239 -4.22 -2.06 -0.91
C LYS A 239 -2.91 -1.97 -1.65
N ASP A 240 -1.85 -1.75 -0.88
CA ASP A 240 -0.48 -1.91 -1.30
C ASP A 240 0.07 -3.22 -0.74
N TRP A 241 1.24 -3.60 -1.15
CA TRP A 241 2.04 -4.57 -0.42
C TRP A 241 3.00 -3.81 0.49
N GLY A 242 2.71 -3.76 1.80
CA GLY A 242 3.68 -3.36 2.80
C GLY A 242 4.85 -4.33 2.81
N HIS A 243 6.03 -3.90 3.28
CA HIS A 243 7.25 -4.69 3.27
C HIS A 243 7.91 -4.72 4.64
N ALA A 244 8.26 -5.90 5.09
CA ALA A 244 9.09 -6.11 6.28
C ALA A 244 10.20 -7.10 5.97
N ILE A 245 11.33 -6.96 6.65
CA ILE A 245 12.50 -7.80 6.50
C ILE A 245 12.92 -8.41 7.82
N SER A 246 13.52 -9.60 7.78
CA SER A 246 14.12 -10.27 8.93
C SER A 246 15.33 -11.10 8.51
N ARG A 247 16.28 -11.30 9.41
CA ARG A 247 17.40 -12.23 9.23
C ARG A 247 17.20 -13.55 9.97
N ASP A 248 16.25 -13.63 10.89
CA ASP A 248 16.05 -14.75 11.80
C ASP A 248 14.58 -15.19 11.93
N LEU A 249 13.63 -14.57 11.22
CA LEU A 249 12.18 -14.81 11.26
C LEU A 249 11.52 -14.44 12.60
N ILE A 250 12.26 -13.87 13.55
CA ILE A 250 11.79 -13.47 14.86
C ILE A 250 11.76 -11.93 14.98
N HIS A 251 12.87 -11.30 14.60
CA HIS A 251 12.98 -9.84 14.64
C HIS A 251 12.71 -9.28 13.26
N TRP A 252 11.64 -8.50 13.18
CA TRP A 252 11.14 -7.91 11.94
C TRP A 252 11.29 -6.40 11.96
N GLU A 253 11.73 -5.85 10.86
CA GLU A 253 11.75 -4.44 10.58
C GLU A 253 10.80 -4.14 9.42
N GLN A 254 9.76 -3.35 9.65
CA GLN A 254 8.95 -2.82 8.56
C GLN A 254 9.73 -1.69 7.90
N ILE A 255 10.03 -1.88 6.64
CA ILE A 255 10.79 -0.91 5.85
C ILE A 255 9.86 -0.06 4.96
N PRO A 256 10.35 1.12 4.57
CA PRO A 256 9.58 2.08 3.76
C PRO A 256 9.13 1.55 2.41
N ASN A 257 9.94 0.70 1.80
CA ASN A 257 9.71 0.25 0.45
C ASN A 257 8.53 -0.71 0.39
N HIS A 258 7.53 -0.36 -0.38
CA HIS A 258 6.33 -1.16 -0.61
C HIS A 258 6.03 -1.22 -2.11
N ILE A 259 5.21 -2.19 -2.52
CA ILE A 259 4.75 -2.28 -3.90
C ILE A 259 3.38 -1.62 -3.97
N THR A 260 3.32 -0.53 -4.74
CA THR A 260 2.08 0.21 -4.99
C THR A 260 1.34 -0.35 -6.21
N PRO A 261 0.06 -0.08 -6.40
CA PRO A 261 -0.68 -0.54 -7.57
C PRO A 261 -0.07 -0.07 -8.90
N HIS A 262 -0.06 -0.95 -9.89
CA HIS A 262 0.43 -0.65 -11.24
C HIS A 262 -0.31 0.50 -11.94
N LYS A 263 -1.55 0.77 -11.56
CA LYS A 263 -2.37 1.86 -12.09
C LYS A 263 -3.12 2.55 -10.97
N VAL A 264 -3.37 3.83 -11.18
CA VAL A 264 -3.95 4.76 -10.20
C VAL A 264 -5.21 4.25 -9.49
N TRP A 265 -5.98 3.37 -10.08
CA TRP A 265 -7.26 2.86 -9.56
C TRP A 265 -7.25 1.35 -9.25
N ALA A 266 -6.10 0.72 -9.29
CA ALA A 266 -5.97 -0.69 -8.99
C ALA A 266 -5.47 -0.91 -7.56
N GLY A 267 -5.86 -2.02 -6.91
CA GLY A 267 -5.26 -2.48 -5.67
C GLY A 267 -4.21 -3.55 -5.94
N CYS A 268 -3.16 -3.58 -5.17
CA CYS A 268 -2.26 -4.73 -5.10
C CYS A 268 -2.91 -5.80 -4.24
N TRP A 269 -3.64 -6.75 -4.87
CA TRP A 269 -4.19 -7.88 -4.15
C TRP A 269 -3.13 -8.96 -3.96
N SER A 270 -3.49 -10.03 -3.25
CA SER A 270 -2.52 -11.03 -2.82
C SER A 270 -1.78 -11.73 -3.95
N GLY A 271 -0.63 -12.29 -3.61
CA GLY A 271 0.24 -12.99 -4.53
C GLY A 271 1.56 -13.43 -3.90
N SER A 272 2.52 -13.84 -4.70
CA SER A 272 3.77 -14.48 -4.25
C SER A 272 5.00 -13.87 -4.89
N ALA A 273 6.19 -14.25 -4.43
CA ALA A 273 7.45 -13.89 -5.07
C ALA A 273 8.38 -15.11 -5.21
N VAL A 274 9.26 -15.04 -6.21
CA VAL A 274 10.33 -16.02 -6.46
C VAL A 274 11.63 -15.28 -6.82
N VAL A 275 12.76 -15.95 -6.67
CA VAL A 275 14.04 -15.50 -7.22
C VAL A 275 14.24 -16.11 -8.60
N ASP A 276 14.57 -15.31 -9.58
CA ASP A 276 14.92 -15.75 -10.93
C ASP A 276 16.43 -16.08 -11.01
N GLU A 277 16.83 -17.19 -10.43
CA GLU A 277 18.22 -17.62 -10.29
C GLU A 277 18.96 -17.71 -11.64
N HIS A 278 18.23 -18.00 -12.72
CA HIS A 278 18.79 -18.25 -14.04
C HIS A 278 18.51 -17.14 -15.05
N ASN A 279 17.95 -16.02 -14.57
CA ASN A 279 17.56 -14.89 -15.41
C ASN A 279 16.69 -15.29 -16.63
N VAL A 280 15.74 -16.20 -16.40
CA VAL A 280 14.81 -16.65 -17.45
C VAL A 280 13.88 -15.52 -17.93
N THR A 281 13.66 -14.51 -17.08
CA THR A 281 12.91 -13.30 -17.42
C THR A 281 13.71 -12.33 -18.29
N GLY A 282 15.05 -12.37 -18.22
CA GLY A 282 15.92 -11.38 -18.83
C GLY A 282 15.91 -10.01 -18.13
N PHE A 283 15.43 -9.93 -16.87
CA PHE A 283 15.37 -8.67 -16.12
C PHE A 283 16.64 -8.37 -15.33
N GLN A 284 17.56 -9.33 -15.18
CA GLN A 284 18.79 -9.13 -14.43
C GLN A 284 19.60 -7.95 -14.99
N ASN A 285 19.98 -7.04 -14.10
CA ASN A 285 20.86 -5.93 -14.38
C ASN A 285 21.97 -5.92 -13.32
N GLY A 286 23.21 -6.21 -13.74
CA GLY A 286 24.33 -6.40 -12.81
C GLY A 286 24.37 -7.83 -12.24
N ASP A 287 24.91 -7.96 -11.02
CA ASP A 287 25.16 -9.25 -10.38
C ASP A 287 23.95 -9.77 -9.58
N GLU A 288 23.04 -8.88 -9.17
CA GLU A 288 21.87 -9.23 -8.39
C GLU A 288 20.87 -10.07 -9.19
N LYS A 289 20.38 -11.16 -8.57
CA LYS A 289 19.33 -11.98 -9.16
C LYS A 289 17.99 -11.28 -9.03
N PRO A 290 17.15 -11.25 -10.07
CA PRO A 290 15.85 -10.61 -9.98
C PRO A 290 14.93 -11.31 -8.98
N ILE A 291 14.30 -10.54 -8.10
CA ILE A 291 13.14 -10.99 -7.33
C ILE A 291 11.91 -10.64 -8.13
N ILE A 292 11.08 -11.63 -8.47
CA ILE A 292 9.87 -11.46 -9.26
C ILE A 292 8.65 -11.59 -8.36
N ALA A 293 7.92 -10.52 -8.18
CA ALA A 293 6.65 -10.49 -7.47
C ALA A 293 5.50 -10.72 -8.45
N PHE A 294 4.62 -11.67 -8.14
CA PHE A 294 3.37 -11.95 -8.86
C PHE A 294 2.21 -11.36 -8.07
N ILE A 295 1.48 -10.45 -8.65
CA ILE A 295 0.52 -9.60 -7.97
C ILE A 295 -0.80 -9.69 -8.71
N THR A 296 -1.90 -9.92 -7.98
CA THR A 296 -3.22 -9.67 -8.57
C THR A 296 -3.48 -8.17 -8.58
N ASN A 297 -3.63 -7.63 -9.78
CA ASN A 297 -4.04 -6.24 -9.98
C ASN A 297 -5.57 -6.18 -9.93
N GLY A 298 -6.11 -5.73 -8.78
CA GLY A 298 -7.54 -5.60 -8.55
C GLY A 298 -8.07 -4.28 -9.09
N GLY A 299 -8.59 -4.29 -10.32
CA GLY A 299 -9.25 -3.13 -10.92
C GLY A 299 -10.69 -2.93 -10.42
N HIS A 300 -11.26 -1.76 -10.66
CA HIS A 300 -12.67 -1.46 -10.43
C HIS A 300 -13.44 -1.48 -11.75
N PRO A 301 -14.66 -2.06 -11.81
CA PRO A 301 -15.43 -2.20 -13.06
C PRO A 301 -15.72 -0.88 -13.77
N ASN A 302 -15.75 0.23 -13.04
CA ASN A 302 -16.16 1.55 -13.53
C ASN A 302 -15.00 2.50 -13.86
N ASP A 303 -13.74 2.07 -13.72
CA ASP A 303 -12.57 2.94 -13.94
C ASP A 303 -12.09 2.96 -15.41
N GLY A 304 -12.71 2.20 -16.28
CA GLY A 304 -12.36 2.13 -17.71
C GLY A 304 -10.98 1.51 -18.01
N LEU A 305 -10.31 0.96 -17.00
CA LEU A 305 -8.93 0.44 -17.11
C LEU A 305 -8.85 -1.04 -17.47
N GLY A 306 -9.97 -1.65 -17.80
CA GLY A 306 -10.04 -3.05 -18.20
C GLY A 306 -10.67 -3.97 -17.16
N PRO A 307 -10.67 -5.29 -17.39
CA PRO A 307 -11.36 -6.25 -16.55
C PRO A 307 -10.74 -6.31 -15.15
N MET A 308 -11.61 -6.55 -14.15
CA MET A 308 -11.19 -6.83 -12.78
C MET A 308 -10.20 -8.00 -12.76
N CYS A 309 -9.21 -7.90 -11.87
CA CYS A 309 -8.30 -9.00 -11.51
C CYS A 309 -7.53 -9.61 -12.68
N THR A 310 -6.42 -8.98 -12.98
CA THR A 310 -5.37 -9.52 -13.87
C THR A 310 -4.13 -9.87 -13.05
N GLN A 311 -3.33 -10.82 -13.52
CA GLN A 311 -2.08 -11.15 -12.86
C GLN A 311 -0.94 -10.36 -13.50
N CYS A 312 -0.26 -9.58 -12.68
CA CYS A 312 0.87 -8.74 -13.08
C CYS A 312 2.15 -9.20 -12.40
N ILE A 313 3.28 -8.82 -12.97
CA ILE A 313 4.59 -8.98 -12.33
C ILE A 313 5.25 -7.62 -12.12
N ALA A 314 5.88 -7.49 -10.96
CA ALA A 314 6.87 -6.47 -10.67
C ALA A 314 8.19 -7.18 -10.31
N TYR A 315 9.30 -6.54 -10.59
CA TYR A 315 10.61 -7.14 -10.35
C TYR A 315 11.57 -6.16 -9.68
N SER A 316 12.46 -6.70 -8.86
CA SER A 316 13.56 -5.99 -8.22
C SER A 316 14.89 -6.52 -8.74
N THR A 317 15.84 -5.63 -9.01
CA THR A 317 17.23 -5.94 -9.36
C THR A 317 18.22 -5.33 -8.36
N ASP A 318 17.76 -5.00 -7.18
CA ASP A 318 18.50 -4.33 -6.12
C ASP A 318 18.26 -4.97 -4.74
N ALA A 319 18.09 -6.31 -4.72
CA ALA A 319 17.84 -7.12 -3.53
C ALA A 319 16.54 -6.72 -2.79
N GLY A 320 15.47 -6.42 -3.54
CA GLY A 320 14.15 -6.13 -2.99
C GLY A 320 13.97 -4.71 -2.45
N LYS A 321 14.90 -3.79 -2.73
CA LYS A 321 14.78 -2.40 -2.29
C LYS A 321 13.77 -1.61 -3.10
N THR A 322 13.75 -1.82 -4.42
CA THR A 322 12.77 -1.19 -5.31
C THR A 322 12.16 -2.21 -6.25
N PHE A 323 10.93 -1.93 -6.72
CA PHE A 323 10.22 -2.78 -7.66
C PHE A 323 9.74 -1.98 -8.87
N THR A 324 9.94 -2.55 -10.05
CA THR A 324 9.49 -1.99 -11.32
C THR A 324 8.47 -2.93 -11.95
N TYR A 325 7.33 -2.42 -12.37
CA TYR A 325 6.35 -3.22 -13.09
C TYR A 325 6.83 -3.55 -14.51
N TYR A 326 6.56 -4.79 -14.93
CA TYR A 326 6.82 -5.22 -16.30
C TYR A 326 5.93 -4.44 -17.27
N ASP A 327 6.55 -3.87 -18.31
CA ASP A 327 5.88 -2.99 -19.28
C ASP A 327 4.80 -3.69 -20.13
N LYS A 328 4.89 -5.04 -20.25
CA LYS A 328 3.92 -5.86 -20.98
C LYS A 328 2.90 -6.57 -20.08
N ASN A 329 2.74 -6.09 -18.83
CA ASN A 329 1.65 -6.57 -17.99
C ASN A 329 0.26 -6.36 -18.67
N PRO A 330 -0.73 -7.22 -18.37
CA PRO A 330 -0.68 -8.37 -17.46
C PRO A 330 -0.08 -9.62 -18.10
N VAL A 331 0.56 -10.47 -17.29
CA VAL A 331 1.09 -11.78 -17.73
C VAL A 331 -0.02 -12.85 -17.79
N ILE A 332 -1.09 -12.70 -17.02
CA ILE A 332 -2.36 -13.44 -17.20
C ILE A 332 -3.49 -12.43 -17.18
N ARG A 333 -4.24 -12.38 -18.26
CA ARG A 333 -5.46 -11.56 -18.35
C ARG A 333 -6.55 -12.11 -17.44
N ASN A 334 -7.58 -11.31 -17.18
CA ASN A 334 -8.76 -11.80 -16.47
C ASN A 334 -9.35 -13.00 -17.20
N ILE A 335 -9.58 -14.10 -16.46
CA ILE A 335 -10.15 -15.33 -16.98
C ILE A 335 -11.62 -15.43 -16.57
N HIS A 336 -11.90 -15.17 -15.30
CA HIS A 336 -13.23 -15.24 -14.75
C HIS A 336 -13.34 -14.34 -13.51
N ASN A 337 -14.38 -13.52 -13.43
CA ASN A 337 -14.70 -12.64 -12.29
C ASN A 337 -13.44 -12.04 -11.60
N ALA A 338 -13.26 -12.34 -10.32
CA ALA A 338 -12.15 -11.89 -9.49
C ALA A 338 -11.09 -12.99 -9.30
N ASN A 339 -10.61 -13.63 -10.38
CA ASN A 339 -9.52 -14.60 -10.31
C ASN A 339 -8.25 -13.95 -9.73
N ARG A 340 -7.66 -14.57 -8.67
CA ARG A 340 -6.66 -13.91 -7.84
C ARG A 340 -5.71 -14.85 -7.12
N ASP A 341 -4.75 -14.27 -6.42
CA ASP A 341 -3.83 -14.87 -5.45
C ASP A 341 -2.88 -15.89 -6.07
N PRO A 342 -2.04 -15.49 -7.05
CA PRO A 342 -1.10 -16.39 -7.71
C PRO A 342 0.00 -16.85 -6.76
N LYS A 343 0.20 -18.16 -6.64
CA LYS A 343 1.37 -18.76 -6.01
C LYS A 343 2.22 -19.46 -7.05
N VAL A 344 3.47 -19.05 -7.17
CA VAL A 344 4.44 -19.58 -8.12
C VAL A 344 5.51 -20.39 -7.41
N VAL A 345 5.82 -21.57 -7.96
CA VAL A 345 6.89 -22.48 -7.49
C VAL A 345 7.61 -23.10 -8.67
N TRP A 346 8.85 -23.55 -8.45
CA TRP A 346 9.59 -24.32 -9.45
C TRP A 346 9.29 -25.83 -9.29
N ASP A 347 8.94 -26.49 -10.38
CA ASP A 347 8.86 -27.95 -10.44
C ASP A 347 10.13 -28.51 -11.08
N ALA A 348 10.96 -29.16 -10.28
CA ALA A 348 12.22 -29.72 -10.72
C ALA A 348 12.04 -30.91 -11.70
N ASN A 349 10.92 -31.64 -11.62
CA ASN A 349 10.64 -32.80 -12.45
C ASN A 349 10.27 -32.37 -13.87
N SER A 350 9.30 -31.46 -14.01
CA SER A 350 8.90 -30.95 -15.33
C SER A 350 9.79 -29.82 -15.85
N LYS A 351 10.68 -29.30 -15.00
CA LYS A 351 11.56 -28.14 -15.28
C LYS A 351 10.77 -26.92 -15.75
N GLN A 352 9.69 -26.62 -15.07
CA GLN A 352 8.80 -25.50 -15.33
C GLN A 352 8.44 -24.77 -14.04
N TRP A 353 8.12 -23.50 -14.19
CA TRP A 353 7.44 -22.75 -13.16
C TRP A 353 5.96 -23.10 -13.18
N ILE A 354 5.40 -23.42 -12.01
CA ILE A 354 3.98 -23.74 -11.83
C ILE A 354 3.34 -22.64 -11.02
N MET A 355 2.21 -22.12 -11.50
CA MET A 355 1.37 -21.16 -10.79
C MET A 355 0.04 -21.81 -10.45
N SER A 356 -0.36 -21.73 -9.18
CA SER A 356 -1.75 -21.95 -8.77
C SER A 356 -2.45 -20.61 -8.62
N LEU A 357 -3.71 -20.52 -9.10
CA LEU A 357 -4.51 -19.30 -9.14
C LEU A 357 -5.95 -19.63 -8.76
N TYR A 358 -6.56 -18.88 -7.84
CA TYR A 358 -7.99 -19.00 -7.57
C TYR A 358 -8.79 -18.43 -8.74
N MET A 359 -9.76 -19.21 -9.23
CA MET A 359 -10.53 -18.89 -10.44
C MET A 359 -11.81 -18.09 -10.17
N ASP A 360 -12.13 -17.82 -8.90
CA ASP A 360 -13.38 -17.19 -8.46
C ASP A 360 -14.65 -17.91 -8.96
N LYS A 361 -14.58 -19.23 -8.94
CA LYS A 361 -15.64 -20.12 -9.37
C LYS A 361 -15.67 -21.36 -8.47
N GLU A 362 -16.68 -21.50 -7.65
CA GLU A 362 -17.03 -22.65 -6.80
C GLU A 362 -15.84 -23.54 -6.34
N CYS A 363 -14.92 -22.99 -5.56
CA CYS A 363 -13.74 -23.73 -5.07
C CYS A 363 -12.78 -24.21 -6.18
N GLU A 364 -12.84 -23.66 -7.38
CA GLU A 364 -11.97 -24.01 -8.50
C GLU A 364 -10.68 -23.19 -8.49
N PHE A 365 -9.57 -23.87 -8.77
CA PHE A 365 -8.24 -23.31 -8.88
C PHE A 365 -7.59 -23.74 -10.20
N GLY A 366 -6.96 -22.81 -10.91
CA GLY A 366 -6.22 -23.11 -12.13
C GLY A 366 -4.75 -23.42 -11.83
N LEU A 367 -4.19 -24.41 -12.51
CA LEU A 367 -2.75 -24.62 -12.61
C LEU A 367 -2.25 -24.12 -13.97
N PHE A 368 -1.16 -23.37 -13.93
CA PHE A 368 -0.51 -22.82 -15.11
C PHE A 368 0.97 -23.15 -15.10
N ALA A 369 1.58 -23.26 -16.27
CA ALA A 369 3.03 -23.45 -16.41
C ALA A 369 3.68 -22.36 -17.25
N SER A 370 4.93 -22.05 -16.92
CA SER A 370 5.79 -21.13 -17.65
C SER A 370 7.24 -21.58 -17.65
N ASN A 371 7.96 -21.28 -18.73
CA ASN A 371 9.43 -21.48 -18.80
C ASN A 371 10.20 -20.17 -18.53
N ASN A 372 9.53 -19.03 -18.56
CA ASN A 372 10.16 -17.71 -18.51
C ASN A 372 9.49 -16.72 -17.54
N LEU A 373 8.55 -17.19 -16.70
CA LEU A 373 7.81 -16.39 -15.72
C LEU A 373 6.92 -15.26 -16.30
N LYS A 374 6.92 -15.09 -17.62
CA LYS A 374 6.17 -14.04 -18.34
C LYS A 374 5.01 -14.61 -19.16
N ASP A 375 5.26 -15.75 -19.82
CA ASP A 375 4.27 -16.39 -20.68
C ASP A 375 3.73 -17.64 -20.00
N TRP A 376 2.44 -17.67 -19.75
CA TRP A 376 1.76 -18.72 -18.99
C TRP A 376 0.75 -19.48 -19.85
N ARG A 377 0.76 -20.81 -19.74
CA ARG A 377 -0.23 -21.69 -20.35
C ARG A 377 -0.99 -22.43 -19.25
N GLN A 378 -2.30 -22.53 -19.36
CA GLN A 378 -3.09 -23.33 -18.45
C GLN A 378 -2.82 -24.83 -18.63
N LEU A 379 -2.65 -25.55 -17.53
CA LEU A 379 -2.46 -27.01 -17.49
C LEU A 379 -3.76 -27.74 -17.22
N SER A 380 -4.31 -27.48 -16.03
CA SER A 380 -5.48 -28.16 -15.49
C SER A 380 -6.18 -27.27 -14.47
N THR A 381 -7.27 -27.77 -13.90
CA THR A 381 -7.95 -27.19 -12.77
C THR A 381 -8.00 -28.17 -11.60
N LEU A 382 -8.07 -27.62 -10.39
CA LEU A 382 -8.22 -28.36 -9.14
C LEU A 382 -9.45 -27.86 -8.41
N THR A 383 -10.00 -28.69 -7.53
CA THR A 383 -11.04 -28.29 -6.58
C THR A 383 -10.63 -28.65 -5.15
N LEU A 384 -10.98 -27.80 -4.20
CA LEU A 384 -10.83 -28.04 -2.78
C LEU A 384 -12.07 -27.53 -2.07
N ASP A 385 -12.96 -28.45 -1.72
CA ASP A 385 -14.29 -28.14 -1.21
C ASP A 385 -14.24 -27.29 0.06
N GLY A 386 -15.04 -26.24 0.08
CA GLY A 386 -15.11 -25.30 1.19
C GLY A 386 -13.89 -24.39 1.31
N VAL A 387 -13.12 -24.23 0.23
CA VAL A 387 -11.99 -23.30 0.14
C VAL A 387 -12.20 -22.35 -1.03
N THR A 388 -11.96 -21.10 -0.76
CA THR A 388 -11.91 -20.02 -1.75
C THR A 388 -10.63 -19.22 -1.52
N GLU A 389 -9.99 -18.75 -2.58
CA GLU A 389 -8.81 -17.87 -2.54
C GLU A 389 -7.51 -18.44 -1.95
N CYS A 390 -6.43 -17.71 -2.12
CA CYS A 390 -5.06 -17.95 -1.59
C CYS A 390 -4.57 -19.41 -1.77
N PRO A 391 -4.59 -19.98 -3.00
CA PRO A 391 -4.12 -21.34 -3.22
C PRO A 391 -2.62 -21.44 -3.04
N ARG A 392 -2.16 -22.56 -2.48
CA ARG A 392 -0.77 -22.96 -2.48
C ARG A 392 -0.63 -24.35 -3.02
N PHE A 393 0.12 -24.46 -4.07
CA PHE A 393 0.43 -25.74 -4.70
C PHE A 393 1.96 -25.85 -4.79
N LEU A 394 2.57 -26.74 -4.00
CA LEU A 394 4.01 -26.80 -3.85
C LEU A 394 4.51 -28.21 -3.54
N PRO A 395 5.73 -28.55 -4.01
CA PRO A 395 6.38 -29.80 -3.63
C PRO A 395 6.90 -29.71 -2.20
N VAL A 396 6.73 -30.78 -1.44
CA VAL A 396 7.24 -30.93 -0.07
C VAL A 396 7.85 -32.32 0.13
N PRO A 397 8.98 -32.46 0.86
CA PRO A 397 9.53 -33.77 1.22
C PRO A 397 8.62 -34.42 2.26
N ALA A 398 8.07 -35.59 1.95
CA ALA A 398 7.28 -36.36 2.91
C ALA A 398 8.19 -36.94 3.99
N ASP A 399 7.83 -36.76 5.25
CA ASP A 399 8.59 -37.20 6.42
C ASP A 399 10.06 -36.71 6.43
N GLY A 400 10.33 -35.60 5.75
CA GLY A 400 11.69 -35.06 5.61
C GLY A 400 12.60 -35.83 4.63
N ASP A 401 12.04 -36.77 3.87
CA ASP A 401 12.78 -37.50 2.84
C ASP A 401 12.74 -36.78 1.50
N ASN A 402 13.85 -36.19 1.10
CA ASN A 402 14.03 -35.50 -0.17
C ASN A 402 13.88 -36.40 -1.41
N ASN A 403 13.87 -37.74 -1.25
CA ASN A 403 13.59 -38.66 -2.34
C ASN A 403 12.10 -39.01 -2.45
N ASN A 404 11.29 -38.62 -1.49
CA ASN A 404 9.85 -38.84 -1.47
C ASN A 404 9.13 -37.49 -1.51
N ILE A 405 9.10 -36.85 -2.67
CA ILE A 405 8.43 -35.56 -2.86
C ILE A 405 6.95 -35.78 -3.09
N LYS A 406 6.12 -35.18 -2.26
CA LYS A 406 4.68 -35.06 -2.45
C LYS A 406 4.31 -33.63 -2.81
N TRP A 407 3.16 -33.46 -3.42
CA TRP A 407 2.62 -32.14 -3.68
C TRP A 407 1.51 -31.82 -2.67
N LEU A 408 1.63 -30.66 -2.08
CA LEU A 408 0.67 -30.10 -1.14
C LEU A 408 -0.22 -29.10 -1.86
N PHE A 409 -1.54 -29.32 -1.87
CA PHE A 409 -2.49 -28.33 -2.29
C PHE A 409 -3.25 -27.82 -1.07
N PHE A 410 -3.03 -26.56 -0.72
CA PHE A 410 -3.47 -25.94 0.53
C PHE A 410 -4.23 -24.66 0.22
N GLY A 411 -5.35 -24.40 0.91
CA GLY A 411 -6.21 -23.25 0.73
C GLY A 411 -6.13 -22.21 1.85
N ALA A 412 -6.84 -21.10 1.68
CA ALA A 412 -6.79 -19.95 2.59
C ALA A 412 -7.12 -20.29 4.04
N ASN A 413 -8.10 -21.18 4.27
CA ASN A 413 -8.65 -21.50 5.59
C ASN A 413 -7.99 -22.71 6.29
N GLY A 414 -6.83 -23.13 5.82
CA GLY A 414 -6.08 -24.22 6.44
C GLY A 414 -6.41 -25.62 5.93
N LYS A 415 -7.41 -25.82 5.07
CA LYS A 415 -7.72 -27.10 4.45
C LYS A 415 -6.72 -27.46 3.37
N TYR A 416 -6.35 -28.75 3.27
CA TYR A 416 -5.39 -29.18 2.27
C TYR A 416 -5.55 -30.63 1.84
N LYS A 417 -4.92 -30.98 0.71
CA LYS A 417 -4.72 -32.35 0.22
C LYS A 417 -3.25 -32.59 -0.09
N ILE A 418 -2.83 -33.84 0.07
CA ILE A 418 -1.50 -34.32 -0.34
C ILE A 418 -1.70 -35.26 -1.52
N GLY A 419 -0.77 -35.22 -2.48
CA GLY A 419 -0.82 -36.12 -3.64
C GLY A 419 0.44 -36.09 -4.48
N SER A 420 0.34 -36.55 -5.70
CA SER A 420 1.38 -36.53 -6.71
C SER A 420 1.04 -35.55 -7.82
N PHE A 421 2.04 -35.03 -8.51
CA PHE A 421 1.88 -34.16 -9.67
C PHE A 421 2.76 -34.64 -10.82
N ASP A 422 2.18 -34.85 -11.98
CA ASP A 422 2.87 -35.37 -13.17
C ASP A 422 3.45 -34.27 -14.09
N GLY A 423 3.42 -33.01 -13.64
CA GLY A 423 3.78 -31.83 -14.44
C GLY A 423 2.58 -31.21 -15.16
N THR A 424 1.40 -31.80 -15.06
CA THR A 424 0.16 -31.32 -15.71
C THR A 424 -1.05 -31.46 -14.78
N HIS A 425 -1.21 -32.63 -14.14
CA HIS A 425 -2.36 -32.95 -13.30
C HIS A 425 -1.92 -33.31 -11.89
N PHE A 426 -2.66 -32.81 -10.93
CA PHE A 426 -2.55 -33.21 -9.53
C PHE A 426 -3.46 -34.40 -9.25
N GLN A 427 -2.88 -35.49 -8.73
CA GLN A 427 -3.61 -36.66 -8.27
C GLN A 427 -3.62 -36.67 -6.74
N PRO A 428 -4.74 -36.31 -6.08
CA PRO A 428 -4.82 -36.36 -4.62
C PRO A 428 -4.73 -37.82 -4.12
N GLU A 429 -3.97 -38.01 -3.05
CA GLU A 429 -3.78 -39.28 -2.37
C GLU A 429 -4.46 -39.30 -0.99
N THR A 430 -4.94 -38.13 -0.53
CA THR A 430 -5.66 -37.99 0.74
C THR A 430 -7.03 -37.38 0.54
N GLU A 431 -7.92 -37.61 1.48
CA GLU A 431 -9.08 -36.78 1.71
C GLU A 431 -8.65 -35.37 2.12
N ILE A 432 -9.61 -34.46 2.31
CA ILE A 432 -9.33 -33.12 2.82
C ILE A 432 -8.87 -33.24 4.28
N LEU A 433 -7.71 -32.64 4.54
CA LEU A 433 -7.10 -32.56 5.87
C LEU A 433 -7.18 -31.13 6.41
N GLU A 434 -7.12 -30.99 7.72
CA GLU A 434 -7.12 -29.70 8.42
C GLU A 434 -5.69 -29.39 8.87
N GLY A 435 -5.16 -28.22 8.50
CA GLY A 435 -3.81 -27.76 8.84
C GLY A 435 -3.75 -26.81 10.03
N ASP A 436 -4.92 -26.33 10.49
CA ASP A 436 -5.03 -25.49 11.68
C ASP A 436 -6.34 -25.79 12.43
N PHE A 437 -6.27 -25.78 13.74
CA PHE A 437 -7.42 -26.04 14.62
C PHE A 437 -7.87 -24.80 15.39
N GLY A 438 -7.21 -23.66 15.14
CA GLY A 438 -7.53 -22.36 15.72
C GLY A 438 -8.69 -21.66 15.00
N LYS A 439 -9.12 -20.54 15.56
CA LYS A 439 -10.18 -19.72 14.97
C LYS A 439 -9.68 -18.63 14.03
N ASN A 440 -8.39 -18.37 14.07
CA ASN A 440 -7.77 -17.18 13.47
C ASN A 440 -6.58 -17.57 12.60
N PHE A 441 -6.82 -18.41 11.61
CA PHE A 441 -5.84 -18.80 10.60
C PHE A 441 -6.43 -18.57 9.22
N TYR A 442 -5.80 -17.69 8.43
CA TYR A 442 -6.28 -17.40 7.08
C TYR A 442 -5.17 -16.96 6.14
N ALA A 443 -5.41 -17.12 4.82
CA ALA A 443 -4.59 -16.60 3.72
C ALA A 443 -3.09 -16.94 3.84
N ALA A 444 -2.78 -18.09 4.41
CA ALA A 444 -1.40 -18.45 4.66
C ALA A 444 -0.56 -18.54 3.39
N MET A 445 0.73 -18.24 3.47
CA MET A 445 1.69 -18.23 2.37
C MET A 445 3.00 -18.94 2.82
N THR A 446 3.79 -19.42 1.86
CA THR A 446 5.10 -20.04 2.13
C THR A 446 6.22 -19.20 1.53
N TRP A 447 7.37 -19.15 2.23
CA TRP A 447 8.59 -18.57 1.67
C TRP A 447 9.10 -19.37 0.48
N SER A 448 9.54 -18.67 -0.54
CA SER A 448 10.32 -19.21 -1.65
C SER A 448 11.81 -19.07 -1.35
N ASN A 449 12.62 -19.94 -1.95
CA ASN A 449 14.09 -19.88 -1.93
C ASN A 449 14.73 -19.99 -0.52
N VAL A 450 14.10 -20.70 0.41
CA VAL A 450 14.66 -20.90 1.77
C VAL A 450 15.93 -21.78 1.69
N PRO A 451 17.08 -21.31 2.22
CA PRO A 451 18.38 -21.91 1.92
C PRO A 451 18.59 -23.30 2.50
N ASP A 452 17.88 -23.66 3.58
CA ASP A 452 18.00 -24.96 4.25
C ASP A 452 16.91 -25.97 3.83
N GLY A 453 16.11 -25.62 2.81
CA GLY A 453 15.06 -26.49 2.27
C GLY A 453 13.82 -26.62 3.16
N ARG A 454 13.72 -25.90 4.28
CA ARG A 454 12.50 -25.89 5.09
C ARG A 454 11.33 -25.25 4.33
N CYS A 455 10.16 -25.85 4.48
CA CYS A 455 8.92 -25.23 4.06
C CYS A 455 8.39 -24.34 5.20
N LEU A 456 8.67 -23.06 5.13
CA LEU A 456 8.24 -22.09 6.14
C LEU A 456 6.88 -21.51 5.76
N HIS A 457 5.98 -21.48 6.70
CA HIS A 457 4.56 -21.15 6.52
C HIS A 457 4.16 -20.02 7.46
N LEU A 458 3.49 -19.00 6.92
CA LEU A 458 2.96 -17.84 7.66
C LEU A 458 1.50 -17.63 7.28
N ALA A 459 0.65 -17.33 8.26
CA ALA A 459 -0.75 -17.00 8.05
C ALA A 459 -1.11 -15.65 8.67
N TRP A 460 -2.12 -15.01 8.11
CA TRP A 460 -2.80 -13.91 8.76
C TRP A 460 -3.68 -14.45 9.91
N MET A 461 -3.64 -13.76 11.05
CA MET A 461 -4.48 -14.02 12.20
C MET A 461 -5.63 -12.97 12.23
N PRO A 462 -6.76 -13.24 11.55
CA PRO A 462 -7.87 -12.29 11.50
C PRO A 462 -8.61 -12.29 12.84
N THR A 463 -8.41 -11.25 13.62
CA THR A 463 -9.17 -11.05 14.85
C THR A 463 -10.49 -10.35 14.50
N ARG A 464 -11.58 -11.09 14.51
CA ARG A 464 -12.90 -10.55 14.13
C ARG A 464 -13.56 -9.68 15.21
N ARG A 465 -13.01 -9.64 16.42
CA ARG A 465 -13.49 -8.80 17.52
C ARG A 465 -12.33 -8.45 18.42
N TYR A 466 -11.83 -7.24 18.30
CA TYR A 466 -11.13 -6.60 19.41
C TYR A 466 -12.16 -6.11 20.43
N PRO A 467 -11.87 -6.15 21.72
CA PRO A 467 -12.61 -5.32 22.66
C PRO A 467 -12.39 -3.86 22.26
N ASP A 468 -13.48 -3.11 22.15
CA ASP A 468 -13.48 -1.67 21.88
C ASP A 468 -12.74 -0.90 22.97
#